data_8b842a4dbd5cf5cd040e6eec5198349f
#
_entry.id   8b842a4dbd5cf5cd040e6eec5198349f
#
_cell.length_a   1.000
_cell.length_b   1.000
_cell.length_c   1.000
_cell.angle_alpha   90.00
_cell.angle_beta   90.00
_cell.angle_gamma   90.00
#
_symmetry.space_group_name_H-M   'P 1'
#
loop_
_entity.id
_entity.type
_entity.pdbx_description
1 polymer ?
#
loop_
_entity_poly.entity_id
_entity_poly.type
_entity_poly.pdbx_seq_one_letter_code
_entity_poly.pdbx_strand_id
1 'polypeptide(L)'
;MKKFSLVLLTLLTMLWIPTCFAQSTEEDPRDPNAPANTIKIPGRDIYVSGMDEPSRMSWDVANSACNCRGKGWRLPTIGELQTIYQYKDLFGNFSREYYWALEMNVRSGRYYNLKFTNGKIADEEVKERNKVRCVWVPARVD
;
A
#
# COMPACT_ATOMS: atom_id res chain seq x y z
N MET A 1 -44.62 -38.85 -59.57
CA MET A 1 -43.32 -39.24 -59.06
C MET A 1 -42.67 -38.00 -58.42
N LYS A 2 -42.68 -37.95 -57.13
CA LYS A 2 -42.18 -36.81 -56.37
C LYS A 2 -40.71 -37.05 -56.02
N LYS A 3 -39.81 -36.24 -56.56
CA LYS A 3 -38.38 -36.26 -56.19
C LYS A 3 -38.20 -35.44 -54.90
N PHE A 4 -37.88 -36.12 -53.79
CA PHE A 4 -37.46 -35.49 -52.57
C PHE A 4 -36.00 -35.06 -52.74
N SER A 5 -35.79 -33.73 -52.77
CA SER A 5 -34.49 -33.15 -52.74
C SER A 5 -34.05 -33.05 -51.27
N LEU A 6 -33.05 -33.84 -50.92
CA LEU A 6 -32.47 -33.84 -49.58
C LEU A 6 -31.52 -32.66 -49.48
N VAL A 7 -32.00 -31.60 -48.90
CA VAL A 7 -31.13 -30.47 -48.57
C VAL A 7 -30.34 -30.83 -47.31
N LEU A 8 -29.05 -31.13 -47.55
CA LEU A 8 -28.10 -31.41 -46.49
C LEU A 8 -27.75 -30.08 -45.76
N LEU A 9 -28.44 -29.84 -44.66
CA LEU A 9 -28.17 -28.71 -43.80
C LEU A 9 -26.94 -29.01 -42.95
N THR A 10 -25.76 -28.60 -43.42
CA THR A 10 -24.53 -28.67 -42.63
C THR A 10 -24.63 -27.62 -41.51
N LEU A 11 -24.99 -28.07 -40.33
CA LEU A 11 -24.86 -27.30 -39.09
C LEU A 11 -23.38 -27.07 -38.81
N LEU A 12 -22.90 -25.89 -39.17
CA LEU A 12 -21.60 -25.41 -38.75
C LEU A 12 -21.73 -25.02 -37.26
N THR A 13 -21.54 -26.01 -36.38
CA THR A 13 -21.41 -25.71 -34.94
C THR A 13 -20.10 -24.98 -34.73
N MET A 14 -20.18 -23.66 -34.71
CA MET A 14 -19.10 -22.87 -34.16
C MET A 14 -18.92 -23.27 -32.71
N LEU A 15 -17.91 -24.07 -32.45
CA LEU A 15 -17.35 -24.29 -31.12
C LEU A 15 -16.85 -22.90 -30.63
N TRP A 16 -17.67 -22.20 -29.87
CA TRP A 16 -17.24 -21.18 -29.03
C TRP A 16 -16.36 -21.82 -27.94
N ILE A 17 -15.07 -21.85 -28.18
CA ILE A 17 -14.09 -22.12 -27.11
C ILE A 17 -14.05 -20.81 -26.31
N PRO A 18 -14.54 -20.79 -25.07
CA PRO A 18 -14.24 -19.67 -24.23
C PRO A 18 -12.72 -19.71 -24.01
N THR A 19 -11.99 -18.86 -24.72
CA THR A 19 -10.64 -18.52 -24.33
C THR A 19 -10.76 -17.89 -22.95
N CYS A 20 -10.60 -18.72 -21.94
CA CYS A 20 -10.33 -18.28 -20.61
C CYS A 20 -9.02 -17.49 -20.68
N PHE A 21 -9.12 -16.20 -20.92
CA PHE A 21 -8.04 -15.28 -20.65
C PHE A 21 -7.87 -15.38 -19.14
N ALA A 22 -6.96 -16.26 -18.72
CA ALA A 22 -6.37 -16.18 -17.40
C ALA A 22 -5.69 -14.83 -17.37
N GLN A 23 -6.41 -13.81 -16.90
CA GLN A 23 -5.76 -12.65 -16.32
C GLN A 23 -4.94 -13.23 -15.20
N SER A 24 -3.67 -13.45 -15.45
CA SER A 24 -2.68 -13.51 -14.42
C SER A 24 -2.68 -12.12 -13.79
N THR A 25 -3.55 -11.88 -12.82
CA THR A 25 -3.24 -10.98 -11.75
C THR A 25 -1.98 -11.57 -11.16
N GLU A 26 -0.83 -11.05 -11.54
CA GLU A 26 0.37 -11.18 -10.75
C GLU A 26 0.03 -10.51 -9.40
N GLU A 27 -0.64 -11.24 -8.53
CA GLU A 27 -0.65 -10.94 -7.12
C GLU A 27 0.82 -11.07 -6.71
N ASP A 28 1.45 -9.90 -6.55
CA ASP A 28 2.76 -9.82 -5.91
C ASP A 28 2.65 -10.62 -4.60
N PRO A 29 3.34 -11.76 -4.48
CA PRO A 29 3.06 -12.71 -3.41
C PRO A 29 3.24 -12.00 -2.07
N ARG A 30 2.14 -11.86 -1.34
CA ARG A 30 2.17 -11.29 -0.01
C ARG A 30 3.04 -12.16 0.88
N ASP A 31 3.96 -11.55 1.61
CA ASP A 31 4.73 -12.26 2.64
C ASP A 31 3.75 -12.95 3.61
N PRO A 32 3.86 -14.28 3.80
CA PRO A 32 2.97 -15.01 4.69
C PRO A 32 3.03 -14.52 6.15
N ASN A 33 4.10 -13.82 6.53
CA ASN A 33 4.26 -13.23 7.86
C ASN A 33 3.76 -11.78 7.93
N ALA A 34 3.27 -11.20 6.82
CA ALA A 34 2.77 -9.84 6.82
C ALA A 34 1.56 -9.73 7.76
N PRO A 35 1.54 -8.73 8.65
CA PRO A 35 0.44 -8.54 9.59
C PRO A 35 -0.90 -8.36 8.86
N ALA A 36 -1.98 -8.84 9.49
CA ALA A 36 -3.32 -8.56 9.00
C ALA A 36 -3.58 -7.05 8.92
N ASN A 37 -4.48 -6.65 8.02
CA ASN A 37 -4.83 -5.23 7.80
C ASN A 37 -3.65 -4.34 7.37
N THR A 38 -2.70 -4.92 6.64
CA THR A 38 -1.66 -4.17 5.95
C THR A 38 -1.81 -4.30 4.45
N ILE A 39 -1.36 -3.29 3.72
CA ILE A 39 -1.37 -3.25 2.26
C ILE A 39 0.06 -3.08 1.77
N LYS A 40 0.50 -3.96 0.87
CA LYS A 40 1.85 -3.91 0.30
C LYS A 40 2.01 -2.73 -0.64
N ILE A 41 3.14 -2.04 -0.56
CA ILE A 41 3.51 -1.02 -1.56
C ILE A 41 3.92 -1.74 -2.85
N PRO A 42 3.37 -1.37 -4.02
CA PRO A 42 3.75 -1.97 -5.29
C PRO A 42 5.26 -1.93 -5.52
N GLY A 43 5.86 -3.09 -5.86
CA GLY A 43 7.28 -3.22 -6.15
C GLY A 43 8.22 -3.09 -4.94
N ARG A 44 7.71 -3.11 -3.71
CA ARG A 44 8.53 -3.02 -2.47
C ARG A 44 8.06 -4.00 -1.41
N ASP A 45 8.97 -4.52 -0.61
CA ASP A 45 8.67 -5.36 0.55
C ASP A 45 8.38 -4.49 1.79
N ILE A 46 7.39 -3.61 1.65
CA ILE A 46 6.95 -2.69 2.69
C ILE A 46 5.44 -2.75 2.74
N TYR A 47 4.89 -2.94 3.91
CA TYR A 47 3.47 -3.08 4.17
C TYR A 47 2.99 -1.90 5.02
N VAL A 48 2.01 -1.18 4.54
CA VAL A 48 1.44 -0.01 5.21
C VAL A 48 0.25 -0.45 6.06
N SER A 49 0.18 0.01 7.30
CA SER A 49 -1.00 -0.20 8.15
C SER A 49 -2.26 0.32 7.47
N GLY A 50 -3.34 -0.43 7.50
CA GLY A 50 -4.64 -0.02 6.94
C GLY A 50 -5.30 1.16 7.66
N MET A 51 -4.82 1.54 8.84
CA MET A 51 -5.38 2.61 9.65
C MET A 51 -4.28 3.48 10.27
N ASP A 52 -4.62 4.75 10.50
CA ASP A 52 -3.80 5.65 11.30
C ASP A 52 -3.82 5.24 12.78
N GLU A 53 -2.81 5.68 13.53
CA GLU A 53 -2.94 5.72 14.99
C GLU A 53 -4.12 6.64 15.39
N PRO A 54 -4.81 6.31 16.50
CA PRO A 54 -6.08 6.98 16.85
C PRO A 54 -5.95 8.50 17.05
N SER A 55 -4.79 8.98 17.46
CA SER A 55 -4.56 10.39 17.77
C SER A 55 -3.31 10.93 17.09
N ARG A 56 -3.26 12.25 16.96
CA ARG A 56 -1.99 12.93 16.66
C ARG A 56 -1.07 12.83 17.87
N MET A 57 0.21 12.65 17.64
CA MET A 57 1.20 12.48 18.71
C MET A 57 2.53 13.14 18.35
N SER A 58 3.34 13.43 19.36
CA SER A 58 4.71 13.88 19.17
C SER A 58 5.54 12.79 18.51
N TRP A 59 6.69 13.16 17.95
CA TRP A 59 7.48 12.20 17.17
C TRP A 59 7.98 11.02 18.01
N ASP A 60 8.45 11.25 19.20
CA ASP A 60 8.94 10.22 20.13
C ASP A 60 7.84 9.22 20.51
N VAL A 61 6.63 9.73 20.79
CA VAL A 61 5.46 8.87 21.06
C VAL A 61 5.05 8.10 19.81
N ALA A 62 5.07 8.75 18.63
CA ALA A 62 4.77 8.12 17.35
C ALA A 62 5.74 6.97 17.02
N ASN A 63 7.04 7.22 17.20
CA ASN A 63 8.06 6.20 16.98
C ASN A 63 7.89 5.01 17.93
N SER A 64 7.63 5.29 19.22
CA SER A 64 7.34 4.24 20.20
C SER A 64 6.07 3.47 19.87
N ALA A 65 5.00 4.13 19.46
CA ALA A 65 3.73 3.50 19.11
C ALA A 65 3.89 2.50 17.96
N CYS A 66 4.63 2.86 16.92
CA CYS A 66 4.91 1.93 15.83
C CYS A 66 5.79 0.77 16.27
N ASN A 67 6.88 1.02 17.00
CA ASN A 67 7.81 -0.02 17.46
C ASN A 67 7.13 -1.01 18.42
N CYS A 68 6.21 -0.57 19.25
CA CYS A 68 5.46 -1.41 20.19
C CYS A 68 4.51 -2.40 19.50
N ARG A 69 4.22 -2.24 18.22
CA ARG A 69 3.40 -3.20 17.45
C ARG A 69 4.12 -4.54 17.21
N GLY A 70 5.45 -4.58 17.41
CA GLY A 70 6.27 -5.77 17.28
C GLY A 70 7.38 -5.65 16.24
N LYS A 71 8.09 -6.76 16.05
CA LYS A 71 9.25 -6.81 15.15
C LYS A 71 8.86 -6.42 13.71
N GLY A 72 9.66 -5.55 13.11
CA GLY A 72 9.46 -5.06 11.74
C GLY A 72 8.57 -3.82 11.64
N TRP A 73 7.83 -3.46 12.67
CA TRP A 73 7.03 -2.25 12.69
C TRP A 73 7.88 -1.01 13.03
N ARG A 74 7.65 0.08 12.31
CA ARG A 74 8.32 1.37 12.53
C ARG A 74 7.56 2.52 11.85
N LEU A 75 8.01 3.74 12.10
CA LEU A 75 7.61 4.87 11.27
C LEU A 75 8.15 4.68 9.83
N PRO A 76 7.40 5.13 8.82
CA PRO A 76 7.89 5.18 7.45
C PRO A 76 9.03 6.19 7.30
N THR A 77 9.98 5.90 6.43
CA THR A 77 10.96 6.90 5.99
C THR A 77 10.28 7.99 5.16
N ILE A 78 10.94 9.14 4.99
CA ILE A 78 10.36 10.21 4.16
C ILE A 78 10.18 9.77 2.70
N GLY A 79 11.11 8.96 2.17
CA GLY A 79 10.99 8.37 0.85
C GLY A 79 9.86 7.36 0.73
N GLU A 80 9.60 6.60 1.80
CA GLU A 80 8.44 5.70 1.88
C GLU A 80 7.12 6.48 1.95
N LEU A 81 7.05 7.56 2.74
CA LEU A 81 5.88 8.43 2.77
C LEU A 81 5.58 9.08 1.42
N GLN A 82 6.61 9.47 0.66
CA GLN A 82 6.44 9.98 -0.70
C GLN A 82 5.85 8.90 -1.61
N THR A 83 6.35 7.67 -1.51
CA THR A 83 5.81 6.54 -2.28
C THR A 83 4.37 6.23 -1.87
N ILE A 84 4.08 6.17 -0.57
CA ILE A 84 2.73 5.97 -0.04
C ILE A 84 1.79 7.07 -0.53
N TYR A 85 2.24 8.32 -0.55
CA TYR A 85 1.46 9.43 -1.08
C TYR A 85 1.11 9.27 -2.57
N GLN A 86 2.05 8.79 -3.39
CA GLN A 86 1.81 8.51 -4.82
C GLN A 86 0.72 7.44 -5.02
N TYR A 87 0.67 6.45 -4.13
CA TYR A 87 -0.28 5.34 -4.16
C TYR A 87 -1.42 5.48 -3.12
N LYS A 88 -1.65 6.69 -2.59
CA LYS A 88 -2.60 6.91 -1.49
C LYS A 88 -4.01 6.35 -1.73
N ASP A 89 -4.42 6.29 -2.99
CA ASP A 89 -5.74 5.77 -3.37
C ASP A 89 -5.86 4.25 -3.15
N LEU A 90 -4.74 3.51 -3.16
CA LEU A 90 -4.72 2.08 -2.83
C LEU A 90 -4.90 1.83 -1.33
N PHE A 91 -4.41 2.74 -0.50
CA PHE A 91 -4.40 2.54 0.94
C PHE A 91 -5.66 3.08 1.63
N GLY A 92 -6.34 4.04 1.02
CA GLY A 92 -7.53 4.68 1.56
C GLY A 92 -7.34 5.37 2.91
N ASN A 93 -8.33 6.12 3.35
CA ASN A 93 -8.44 6.65 4.71
C ASN A 93 -7.27 7.50 5.23
N PHE A 94 -6.45 8.08 4.35
CA PHE A 94 -5.49 9.10 4.78
C PHE A 94 -6.19 10.41 5.06
N SER A 95 -5.86 11.02 6.22
CA SER A 95 -6.28 12.39 6.50
C SER A 95 -5.49 13.38 5.65
N ARG A 96 -6.02 14.59 5.49
CA ARG A 96 -5.39 15.67 4.73
C ARG A 96 -4.25 16.38 5.50
N GLU A 97 -3.74 15.76 6.54
CA GLU A 97 -2.81 16.35 7.48
C GLU A 97 -1.36 15.92 7.23
N TYR A 98 -0.46 16.38 8.09
CA TYR A 98 0.92 15.94 8.11
C TYR A 98 1.06 14.60 8.82
N TYR A 99 1.91 13.74 8.26
CA TYR A 99 2.29 12.44 8.82
C TYR A 99 3.77 12.43 9.14
N TRP A 100 4.15 11.94 10.31
CA TRP A 100 5.53 11.80 10.72
C TRP A 100 6.31 10.81 9.87
N ALA A 101 7.55 11.20 9.53
CA ALA A 101 8.57 10.30 9.02
C ALA A 101 9.55 9.88 10.11
N LEU A 102 10.33 8.83 9.83
CA LEU A 102 11.33 8.30 10.76
C LEU A 102 12.54 9.23 10.92
N GLU A 103 12.96 9.89 9.83
CA GLU A 103 14.23 10.61 9.81
C GLU A 103 14.13 12.04 10.32
N MET A 104 15.24 12.46 10.88
CA MET A 104 15.50 13.84 11.25
C MET A 104 16.23 14.58 10.12
N ASN A 105 15.85 15.81 9.88
CA ASN A 105 16.61 16.75 9.06
C ASN A 105 17.83 17.21 9.85
N VAL A 106 19.02 16.73 9.47
CA VAL A 106 20.29 17.01 10.18
C VAL A 106 20.66 18.50 10.21
N ARG A 107 20.12 19.31 9.28
CA ARG A 107 20.40 20.76 9.26
C ARG A 107 19.59 21.54 10.26
N SER A 108 18.32 21.17 10.44
CA SER A 108 17.41 21.88 11.34
C SER A 108 17.28 21.22 12.73
N GLY A 109 17.69 19.95 12.88
CA GLY A 109 17.44 19.14 14.06
C GLY A 109 15.99 18.76 14.26
N ARG A 110 15.16 18.91 13.22
CA ARG A 110 13.71 18.65 13.24
C ARG A 110 13.40 17.38 12.48
N TYR A 111 12.26 16.74 12.78
CA TYR A 111 11.83 15.51 12.13
C TYR A 111 10.98 15.80 10.90
N TYR A 112 11.24 15.05 9.82
CA TYR A 112 10.48 15.18 8.59
C TYR A 112 9.03 14.76 8.77
N ASN A 113 8.16 15.42 8.03
CA ASN A 113 6.78 15.05 7.83
C ASN A 113 6.34 15.31 6.39
N LEU A 114 5.22 14.71 5.99
CA LEU A 114 4.66 14.88 4.65
C LEU A 114 3.16 15.19 4.78
N LYS A 115 2.71 16.21 4.08
CA LYS A 115 1.30 16.61 4.03
C LYS A 115 0.54 15.82 2.95
N PHE A 116 -0.45 15.06 3.34
CA PHE A 116 -1.22 14.23 2.41
C PHE A 116 -2.27 15.00 1.59
N THR A 117 -2.42 16.31 1.78
CA THR A 117 -3.22 17.16 0.88
C THR A 117 -2.53 17.36 -0.47
N ASN A 118 -1.21 17.58 -0.45
CA ASN A 118 -0.44 18.04 -1.62
C ASN A 118 0.96 17.44 -1.76
N GLY A 119 1.35 16.50 -0.90
CA GLY A 119 2.67 15.86 -0.91
C GLY A 119 3.82 16.75 -0.42
N LYS A 120 3.51 17.91 0.19
CA LYS A 120 4.55 18.82 0.69
C LYS A 120 5.32 18.18 1.84
N ILE A 121 6.66 18.15 1.70
CA ILE A 121 7.57 17.79 2.78
C ILE A 121 7.88 19.02 3.61
N ALA A 122 7.86 18.87 4.92
CA ALA A 122 8.29 19.84 5.89
C ALA A 122 9.06 19.15 7.03
N ASP A 123 9.55 19.91 7.97
CA ASP A 123 10.11 19.39 9.21
C ASP A 123 9.59 20.20 10.42
N GLU A 124 9.41 19.53 11.52
CA GLU A 124 8.85 20.11 12.75
C GLU A 124 9.59 19.61 13.98
N GLU A 125 9.46 20.35 15.06
CA GLU A 125 10.05 19.98 16.34
C GLU A 125 9.41 18.68 16.88
N VAL A 126 10.18 17.92 17.63
CA VAL A 126 9.78 16.62 18.19
C VAL A 126 8.46 16.69 18.99
N LYS A 127 8.17 17.82 19.63
CA LYS A 127 6.97 18.04 20.46
C LYS A 127 5.70 18.34 19.68
N GLU A 128 5.84 18.73 18.40
CA GLU A 128 4.67 18.98 17.55
C GLU A 128 3.87 17.69 17.33
N ARG A 129 2.59 17.80 16.99
CA ARG A 129 1.69 16.67 16.95
C ARG A 129 1.15 16.43 15.53
N ASN A 130 1.58 15.33 14.94
CA ASN A 130 1.15 14.92 13.60
C ASN A 130 0.45 13.56 13.62
N LYS A 131 -0.15 13.22 12.49
CA LYS A 131 -0.71 11.90 12.22
C LYS A 131 0.39 10.86 12.12
N VAL A 132 0.03 9.63 12.37
CA VAL A 132 0.94 8.48 12.34
C VAL A 132 0.31 7.33 11.57
N ARG A 133 1.03 6.84 10.59
CA ARG A 133 0.71 5.59 9.89
C ARG A 133 1.97 4.73 9.90
N CYS A 134 1.93 3.63 10.61
CA CYS A 134 3.06 2.73 10.73
C CYS A 134 3.24 1.87 9.47
N VAL A 135 4.49 1.47 9.21
CA VAL A 135 4.82 0.48 8.20
C VAL A 135 5.45 -0.74 8.84
N TRP A 136 5.26 -1.89 8.21
CA TRP A 136 5.91 -3.13 8.57
C TRP A 136 6.85 -3.57 7.44
N VAL A 137 8.04 -4.01 7.81
CA VAL A 137 9.07 -4.50 6.89
C VAL A 137 9.47 -5.89 7.35
N PRO A 138 9.41 -6.91 6.47
CA PRO A 138 9.86 -8.25 6.82
C PRO A 138 11.34 -8.26 7.21
N ALA A 139 11.70 -9.15 8.12
CA ALA A 139 13.09 -9.40 8.40
C ALA A 139 13.75 -9.98 7.14
N ARG A 140 14.83 -9.36 6.67
CA ARG A 140 15.61 -9.98 5.61
C ARG A 140 16.19 -11.28 6.14
N VAL A 141 15.97 -12.37 5.42
CA VAL A 141 16.65 -13.63 5.63
C VAL A 141 17.94 -13.48 4.82
N ASP A 142 19.05 -13.23 5.52
CA ASP A 142 20.39 -13.24 4.91
C ASP A 142 20.83 -14.67 4.64
#